data_0e99d068dabe2fe42ac32a73f7fe04d6
#
_entry.id   0e99d068dabe2fe42ac32a73f7fe04d6
#
_cell.length_a   1.000
_cell.length_b   1.000
_cell.length_c   1.000
_cell.angle_alpha   90.00
_cell.angle_beta   90.00
_cell.angle_gamma   90.00
#
_symmetry.space_group_name_H-M   'P 1'
#
loop_
_entity.id
_entity.type
_entity.pdbx_description
1 polymer ?
#
loop_
_entity_poly.entity_id
_entity_poly.type
_entity_poly.pdbx_seq_one_letter_code
_entity_poly.pdbx_strand_id
1 'polypeptide(L)'
;MALNYDHQSFTKKLSAAYFLKKKGIFPLASIEKTQSKQLARNFAQEIRRVSMIAIPVIETQKVPISYPHGITLYIKREDKTHVHVSGNKYRKLKYNLLEASQKGYKQLITFGGAYSNHIAATAYAGKVAGIETIGVIRGDELASVVPHNPTLSFAKECGMRFHFVSRERFRLKHTEAFKEELANLFGPYYYVPEGGTNALAIKGTEEILTPEDTDYDFITTAVGTGGTIAGLINSALPHQKVLGFPALCGKFLEEEIKKWIHGSDHWQLIHDYNLGGYAKVNEPFIRFLNDFFRQTRIPLDPVYTGKMIYGVTCLIEKGFFPENSKILAIHTGGLQGIYGMNQQLSRKKKQTLDYEQEIS
;
A
#
# COMPACT_ATOMS: atom_id res chain seq x y z
N MET A 1 -4.29 20.48 19.54
CA MET A 1 -3.06 20.32 20.35
C MET A 1 -2.15 19.34 19.64
N ALA A 2 -1.14 19.85 18.93
CA ALA A 2 -0.14 19.04 18.26
C ALA A 2 0.83 18.49 19.32
N LEU A 3 0.85 17.19 19.52
CA LEU A 3 1.89 16.51 20.28
C LEU A 3 3.18 16.53 19.44
N ASN A 4 4.04 17.51 19.69
CA ASN A 4 5.43 17.50 19.24
C ASN A 4 6.11 16.28 19.88
N TYR A 5 6.29 15.23 19.07
CA TYR A 5 7.09 14.07 19.48
C TYR A 5 8.58 14.47 19.38
N ASP A 6 9.20 14.73 20.52
CA ASP A 6 10.62 15.07 20.59
C ASP A 6 11.49 13.85 20.24
N HIS A 7 11.88 13.78 18.97
CA HIS A 7 12.75 12.75 18.41
C HIS A 7 14.11 12.66 19.15
N GLN A 8 14.60 13.79 19.72
CA GLN A 8 15.85 13.82 20.48
C GLN A 8 15.74 13.17 21.87
N SER A 9 14.60 13.32 22.53
CA SER A 9 14.33 12.66 23.82
C SER A 9 14.26 11.14 23.67
N PHE A 10 13.70 10.64 22.57
CA PHE A 10 13.56 9.22 22.28
C PHE A 10 14.91 8.56 21.95
N THR A 11 15.72 9.20 21.12
CA THR A 11 17.07 8.70 20.75
C THR A 11 18.00 8.66 21.97
N LYS A 12 17.88 9.64 22.88
CA LYS A 12 18.60 9.63 24.17
C LYS A 12 18.17 8.49 25.08
N LYS A 13 16.87 8.17 25.15
CA LYS A 13 16.37 7.03 25.96
C LYS A 13 16.81 5.67 25.40
N LEU A 14 16.86 5.51 24.07
CA LEU A 14 17.37 4.30 23.40
C LEU A 14 18.88 4.12 23.63
N SER A 15 19.67 5.18 23.50
CA SER A 15 21.11 5.12 23.76
C SER A 15 21.42 4.87 25.22
N ALA A 16 20.64 5.41 26.15
CA ALA A 16 20.77 5.15 27.58
C ALA A 16 20.44 3.68 27.93
N ALA A 17 19.38 3.11 27.37
CA ALA A 17 19.00 1.71 27.60
C ALA A 17 20.04 0.74 27.04
N TYR A 18 20.60 1.02 25.85
CA TYR A 18 21.68 0.25 25.22
C TYR A 18 22.98 0.36 26.03
N PHE A 19 23.30 1.55 26.52
CA PHE A 19 24.50 1.82 27.35
C PHE A 19 24.44 1.11 28.72
N LEU A 20 23.26 1.08 29.36
CA LEU A 20 23.02 0.40 30.63
C LEU A 20 23.11 -1.12 30.51
N LYS A 21 22.63 -1.68 29.38
CA LYS A 21 22.79 -3.10 29.05
C LYS A 21 24.27 -3.50 28.88
N LYS A 22 25.07 -2.63 28.26
CA LYS A 22 26.52 -2.89 28.01
C LYS A 22 27.38 -2.79 29.25
N LYS A 23 26.92 -2.05 30.31
CA LYS A 23 27.67 -1.87 31.57
C LYS A 23 27.26 -2.80 32.70
N GLY A 24 26.28 -3.70 32.52
CA GLY A 24 25.88 -4.65 33.56
C GLY A 24 25.29 -4.00 34.84
N ILE A 25 24.86 -2.74 34.79
CA ILE A 25 24.33 -1.99 35.90
C ILE A 25 22.80 -2.11 35.93
N PHE A 26 22.31 -3.33 36.18
CA PHE A 26 20.95 -3.56 36.68
C PHE A 26 21.02 -4.43 37.93
N PRO A 27 20.55 -3.99 39.06
CA PRO A 27 20.40 -4.86 40.23
C PRO A 27 19.18 -5.78 39.99
N LEU A 28 19.43 -7.00 39.56
CA LEU A 28 18.44 -8.04 39.27
C LEU A 28 17.98 -8.81 40.53
N ALA A 29 17.90 -8.18 41.69
CA ALA A 29 17.63 -8.94 42.93
C ALA A 29 16.22 -8.80 43.50
N SER A 30 15.30 -7.98 42.91
CA SER A 30 13.97 -7.80 43.52
C SER A 30 12.80 -7.50 42.60
N ILE A 31 12.93 -7.71 41.28
CA ILE A 31 11.80 -7.56 40.37
C ILE A 31 11.23 -8.96 40.13
N GLU A 32 10.01 -9.23 40.59
CA GLU A 32 9.31 -10.46 40.34
C GLU A 32 9.35 -10.84 38.83
N LYS A 33 9.60 -12.11 38.52
CA LYS A 33 9.69 -12.62 37.12
C LYS A 33 8.51 -12.20 36.24
N THR A 34 7.38 -11.88 36.84
CA THR A 34 6.15 -11.40 36.18
C THR A 34 6.28 -9.95 35.70
N GLN A 35 6.84 -9.06 36.52
CA GLN A 35 7.04 -7.64 36.17
C GLN A 35 8.12 -7.48 35.09
N SER A 36 9.19 -8.26 35.15
CA SER A 36 10.24 -8.23 34.14
C SER A 36 9.75 -8.74 32.78
N LYS A 37 8.90 -9.77 32.76
CA LYS A 37 8.23 -10.25 31.54
C LYS A 37 7.25 -9.21 30.96
N GLN A 38 6.51 -8.51 31.81
CA GLN A 38 5.58 -7.47 31.38
C GLN A 38 6.33 -6.25 30.83
N LEU A 39 7.39 -5.81 31.47
CA LEU A 39 8.26 -4.73 30.98
C LEU A 39 8.91 -5.09 29.63
N ALA A 40 9.41 -6.32 29.46
CA ALA A 40 9.96 -6.79 28.21
C ALA A 40 8.90 -6.86 27.10
N ARG A 41 7.68 -7.27 27.43
CA ARG A 41 6.54 -7.25 26.47
C ARG A 41 6.17 -5.82 26.06
N ASN A 42 6.06 -4.92 27.02
CA ASN A 42 5.75 -3.50 26.77
C ASN A 42 6.83 -2.84 25.91
N PHE A 43 8.11 -3.12 26.21
CA PHE A 43 9.24 -2.62 25.43
C PHE A 43 9.28 -3.21 24.01
N ALA A 44 9.04 -4.51 23.85
CA ALA A 44 8.93 -5.14 22.55
C ALA A 44 7.74 -4.59 21.74
N GLN A 45 6.63 -4.29 22.40
CA GLN A 45 5.45 -3.67 21.79
C GLN A 45 5.73 -2.23 21.36
N GLU A 46 6.49 -1.48 22.16
CA GLU A 46 6.90 -0.10 21.81
C GLU A 46 7.91 -0.09 20.64
N ILE A 47 8.88 -1.00 20.60
CA ILE A 47 9.80 -1.17 19.46
C ILE A 47 9.02 -1.52 18.20
N ARG A 48 8.06 -2.44 18.29
CA ARG A 48 7.19 -2.80 17.16
C ARG A 48 6.35 -1.61 16.68
N ARG A 49 5.79 -0.83 17.61
CA ARG A 49 5.08 0.42 17.31
C ARG A 49 5.97 1.40 16.53
N VAL A 50 7.18 1.63 17.01
CA VAL A 50 8.12 2.56 16.38
C VAL A 50 8.57 2.07 15.01
N SER A 51 8.84 0.78 14.85
CA SER A 51 9.22 0.20 13.54
C SER A 51 8.12 0.30 12.49
N MET A 52 6.85 0.30 12.91
CA MET A 52 5.69 0.50 12.02
C MET A 52 5.43 1.99 11.67
N ILE A 53 6.04 2.92 12.40
CA ILE A 53 5.87 4.37 12.18
C ILE A 53 7.04 4.95 11.40
N ALA A 54 8.22 4.36 11.52
CA ALA A 54 9.42 4.81 10.82
C ALA A 54 9.31 4.49 9.34
N ILE A 55 9.20 5.53 8.53
CA ILE A 55 9.24 5.42 7.08
C ILE A 55 10.70 5.52 6.64
N PRO A 56 11.22 4.55 5.87
CA PRO A 56 12.57 4.69 5.31
C PRO A 56 12.61 5.86 4.33
N VAL A 57 13.81 6.37 4.08
CA VAL A 57 14.01 7.33 2.99
C VAL A 57 13.67 6.62 1.68
N ILE A 58 12.72 7.17 0.95
CA ILE A 58 12.25 6.60 -0.31
C ILE A 58 13.03 7.19 -1.48
N GLU A 59 13.72 6.33 -2.20
CA GLU A 59 14.46 6.68 -3.40
C GLU A 59 13.53 7.18 -4.50
N THR A 60 13.89 8.27 -5.17
CA THR A 60 13.32 8.69 -6.44
C THR A 60 14.32 8.41 -7.55
N GLN A 61 13.97 7.53 -8.48
CA GLN A 61 14.83 7.03 -9.53
C GLN A 61 14.46 7.66 -10.87
N LYS A 62 15.41 8.31 -11.56
CA LYS A 62 15.23 8.77 -12.93
C LYS A 62 15.11 7.56 -13.86
N VAL A 63 14.11 7.55 -14.72
CA VAL A 63 13.98 6.52 -15.77
C VAL A 63 15.03 6.79 -16.86
N PRO A 64 15.92 5.84 -17.17
CA PRO A 64 17.02 6.04 -18.14
C PRO A 64 16.53 5.84 -19.58
N ILE A 65 15.34 6.28 -19.89
CA ILE A 65 14.75 6.28 -21.24
C ILE A 65 14.65 7.71 -21.72
N SER A 66 15.11 7.98 -22.93
CA SER A 66 14.96 9.27 -23.57
C SER A 66 13.55 9.40 -24.15
N TYR A 67 12.82 10.40 -23.69
CA TYR A 67 11.48 10.71 -24.17
C TYR A 67 11.51 11.93 -25.11
N PRO A 68 10.54 12.04 -26.06
CA PRO A 68 10.41 13.22 -26.91
C PRO A 68 10.12 14.49 -26.08
N HIS A 69 10.26 15.66 -26.74
CA HIS A 69 9.93 16.97 -26.17
C HIS A 69 10.67 17.33 -24.86
N GLY A 70 11.86 16.76 -24.62
CA GLY A 70 12.66 17.03 -23.41
C GLY A 70 12.03 16.53 -22.09
N ILE A 71 10.99 15.71 -22.17
CA ILE A 71 10.30 15.19 -20.99
C ILE A 71 11.19 14.24 -20.21
N THR A 72 11.14 14.33 -18.89
CA THR A 72 11.84 13.42 -18.00
C THR A 72 10.88 12.72 -17.05
N LEU A 73 10.99 11.39 -16.97
CA LEU A 73 10.19 10.56 -16.08
C LEU A 73 11.04 10.11 -14.89
N TYR A 74 10.46 10.25 -13.71
CA TYR A 74 11.02 9.77 -12.45
C TYR A 74 10.04 8.84 -11.78
N ILE A 75 10.54 7.86 -11.03
CA ILE A 75 9.73 6.92 -10.27
C ILE A 75 10.10 7.02 -8.81
N LYS A 76 9.15 7.42 -7.95
CA LYS A 76 9.28 7.33 -6.49
C LYS A 76 8.99 5.91 -6.04
N ARG A 77 10.01 5.26 -5.49
CA ARG A 77 10.05 3.81 -5.22
C ARG A 77 9.36 3.45 -3.91
N GLU A 78 8.07 3.83 -3.79
CA GLU A 78 7.27 3.44 -2.62
C GLU A 78 7.15 1.90 -2.48
N ASP A 79 7.34 1.14 -3.56
CA ASP A 79 7.44 -0.32 -3.55
C ASP A 79 8.58 -0.84 -2.64
N LYS A 80 9.60 -0.04 -2.38
CA LYS A 80 10.73 -0.35 -1.49
C LYS A 80 10.49 0.05 -0.03
N THR A 81 9.32 0.59 0.31
CA THR A 81 8.99 1.01 1.69
C THR A 81 9.18 -0.12 2.70
N HIS A 82 8.74 -1.31 2.34
CA HIS A 82 8.89 -2.52 3.16
C HIS A 82 8.66 -3.78 2.30
N VAL A 83 9.38 -4.86 2.59
CA VAL A 83 9.32 -6.11 1.81
C VAL A 83 7.90 -6.68 1.69
N HIS A 84 7.13 -6.71 2.78
CA HIS A 84 5.79 -7.33 2.81
C HIS A 84 4.63 -6.32 2.86
N VAL A 85 4.86 -5.14 3.43
CA VAL A 85 3.84 -4.06 3.48
C VAL A 85 4.30 -2.93 2.57
N SER A 86 4.42 -3.23 1.28
CA SER A 86 5.04 -2.31 0.33
C SER A 86 4.07 -1.23 -0.17
N GLY A 87 4.67 -0.14 -0.60
CA GLY A 87 3.99 0.91 -1.32
C GLY A 87 2.93 1.63 -0.49
N ASN A 88 1.88 2.03 -1.18
CA ASN A 88 0.78 2.78 -0.59
C ASN A 88 0.06 2.06 0.57
N LYS A 89 0.22 0.74 0.71
CA LYS A 89 -0.41 0.01 1.82
C LYS A 89 0.28 0.28 3.14
N TYR A 90 1.60 0.48 3.13
CA TYR A 90 2.34 0.92 4.31
C TYR A 90 1.80 2.26 4.82
N ARG A 91 1.70 3.25 3.94
CA ARG A 91 1.17 4.58 4.22
C ARG A 91 -0.25 4.52 4.79
N LYS A 92 -1.14 3.77 4.15
CA LYS A 92 -2.54 3.62 4.55
C LYS A 92 -2.74 2.91 5.88
N LEU A 93 -1.92 1.90 6.18
CA LEU A 93 -2.06 1.11 7.42
C LEU A 93 -1.42 1.78 8.62
N LYS A 94 -0.40 2.63 8.45
CA LYS A 94 0.37 3.29 9.50
C LYS A 94 -0.52 3.89 10.60
N TYR A 95 -1.37 4.83 10.26
CA TYR A 95 -2.23 5.51 11.25
C TYR A 95 -3.41 4.66 11.70
N ASN A 96 -3.92 3.75 10.87
CA ASN A 96 -4.97 2.81 11.25
C ASN A 96 -4.50 1.86 12.36
N LEU A 97 -3.31 1.29 12.25
CA LEU A 97 -2.74 0.41 13.26
C LEU A 97 -2.38 1.16 14.54
N LEU A 98 -1.89 2.40 14.40
CA LEU A 98 -1.63 3.26 15.54
C LEU A 98 -2.91 3.54 16.34
N GLU A 99 -3.99 3.94 15.67
CA GLU A 99 -5.28 4.19 16.30
C GLU A 99 -5.88 2.92 16.91
N ALA A 100 -5.86 1.79 16.18
CA ALA A 100 -6.33 0.52 16.70
C ALA A 100 -5.62 0.14 18.01
N SER A 101 -4.30 0.30 18.04
CA SER A 101 -3.48 0.05 19.24
C SER A 101 -3.80 1.02 20.37
N GLN A 102 -3.93 2.33 20.11
CA GLN A 102 -4.24 3.36 21.10
C GLN A 102 -5.62 3.14 21.73
N LYS A 103 -6.60 2.73 20.93
CA LYS A 103 -7.95 2.39 21.39
C LYS A 103 -8.04 0.99 22.04
N GLY A 104 -6.93 0.24 22.11
CA GLY A 104 -6.86 -1.05 22.78
C GLY A 104 -7.49 -2.22 22.03
N TYR A 105 -7.80 -2.05 20.73
CA TYR A 105 -8.32 -3.14 19.92
C TYR A 105 -7.32 -4.29 19.81
N LYS A 106 -7.80 -5.52 20.02
CA LYS A 106 -7.00 -6.74 19.92
C LYS A 106 -7.08 -7.37 18.53
N GLN A 107 -8.10 -7.02 17.77
CA GLN A 107 -8.31 -7.54 16.43
C GLN A 107 -8.78 -6.44 15.46
N LEU A 108 -8.48 -6.66 14.18
CA LEU A 108 -8.81 -5.79 13.07
C LEU A 108 -9.48 -6.60 11.97
N ILE A 109 -10.59 -6.07 11.43
CA ILE A 109 -11.27 -6.66 10.26
C ILE A 109 -11.02 -5.79 9.04
N THR A 110 -10.69 -6.45 7.91
CA THR A 110 -10.60 -5.80 6.61
C THR A 110 -11.18 -6.67 5.49
N PHE A 111 -11.26 -6.12 4.27
CA PHE A 111 -12.02 -6.66 3.15
C PHE A 111 -11.16 -6.73 1.88
N GLY A 112 -11.34 -7.79 1.09
CA GLY A 112 -10.66 -7.89 -0.19
C GLY A 112 -11.00 -9.14 -0.98
N GLY A 113 -10.46 -9.21 -2.20
CA GLY A 113 -10.47 -10.44 -3.01
C GLY A 113 -9.25 -11.31 -2.72
N ALA A 114 -9.21 -12.51 -3.29
CA ALA A 114 -8.14 -13.50 -3.07
C ALA A 114 -6.73 -13.06 -3.48
N TYR A 115 -6.60 -12.10 -4.38
CA TYR A 115 -5.30 -11.54 -4.82
C TYR A 115 -5.10 -10.10 -4.35
N SER A 116 -5.75 -9.72 -3.23
CA SER A 116 -5.69 -8.35 -2.73
C SER A 116 -4.36 -8.04 -2.05
N ASN A 117 -3.62 -7.07 -2.60
CA ASN A 117 -2.42 -6.53 -1.96
C ASN A 117 -2.71 -5.95 -0.58
N HIS A 118 -3.94 -5.48 -0.35
CA HIS A 118 -4.36 -4.95 0.94
C HIS A 118 -4.53 -6.07 1.99
N ILE A 119 -5.09 -7.22 1.61
CA ILE A 119 -5.21 -8.40 2.49
C ILE A 119 -3.82 -8.86 2.96
N ALA A 120 -2.89 -9.08 2.03
CA ALA A 120 -1.53 -9.50 2.36
C ALA A 120 -0.81 -8.49 3.27
N ALA A 121 -0.85 -7.22 2.91
CA ALA A 121 -0.23 -6.16 3.69
C ALA A 121 -0.83 -6.03 5.10
N THR A 122 -2.15 -6.12 5.24
CA THR A 122 -2.84 -6.05 6.54
C THR A 122 -2.49 -7.25 7.42
N ALA A 123 -2.42 -8.46 6.85
CA ALA A 123 -2.05 -9.66 7.58
C ALA A 123 -0.66 -9.54 8.20
N TYR A 124 0.32 -9.13 7.39
CA TYR A 124 1.68 -8.97 7.88
C TYR A 124 1.80 -7.81 8.88
N ALA A 125 1.20 -6.68 8.60
CA ALA A 125 1.21 -5.52 9.47
C ALA A 125 0.57 -5.82 10.84
N GLY A 126 -0.54 -6.56 10.88
CA GLY A 126 -1.15 -7.04 12.10
C GLY A 126 -0.26 -7.98 12.89
N LYS A 127 0.42 -8.93 12.23
CA LYS A 127 1.42 -9.82 12.84
C LYS A 127 2.53 -9.04 13.54
N VAL A 128 3.09 -8.02 12.87
CA VAL A 128 4.15 -7.17 13.44
C VAL A 128 3.61 -6.32 14.58
N ALA A 129 2.41 -5.74 14.43
CA ALA A 129 1.78 -4.91 15.45
C ALA A 129 1.26 -5.71 16.66
N GLY A 130 1.17 -7.05 16.57
CA GLY A 130 0.57 -7.90 17.59
C GLY A 130 -0.95 -7.72 17.70
N ILE A 131 -1.60 -7.36 16.57
CA ILE A 131 -3.05 -7.24 16.41
C ILE A 131 -3.53 -8.41 15.54
N GLU A 132 -4.49 -9.19 16.02
CA GLU A 132 -5.11 -10.26 15.23
C GLU A 132 -5.80 -9.66 14.00
N THR A 133 -5.71 -10.32 12.86
CA THR A 133 -6.34 -9.85 11.63
C THR A 133 -7.38 -10.84 11.13
N ILE A 134 -8.48 -10.29 10.63
CA ILE A 134 -9.56 -11.05 10.00
C ILE A 134 -9.79 -10.45 8.61
N GLY A 135 -9.63 -11.29 7.60
CA GLY A 135 -9.90 -10.93 6.21
C GLY A 135 -11.28 -11.43 5.78
N VAL A 136 -12.22 -10.53 5.52
CA VAL A 136 -13.48 -10.87 4.86
C VAL A 136 -13.21 -10.98 3.36
N ILE A 137 -13.25 -12.20 2.84
CA ILE A 137 -12.80 -12.52 1.47
C ILE A 137 -14.03 -12.69 0.56
N ARG A 138 -14.00 -11.97 -0.56
CA ARG A 138 -15.04 -12.02 -1.60
C ARG A 138 -14.94 -13.31 -2.41
N GLY A 139 -15.94 -14.16 -2.29
CA GLY A 139 -16.09 -15.46 -2.97
C GLY A 139 -15.95 -16.60 -1.98
N ASP A 140 -17.09 -17.18 -1.57
CA ASP A 140 -17.18 -18.31 -0.67
C ASP A 140 -16.55 -19.58 -1.26
N GLU A 141 -16.62 -19.71 -2.59
CA GLU A 141 -15.96 -20.78 -3.34
C GLU A 141 -14.42 -20.80 -3.19
N LEU A 142 -13.83 -19.70 -2.74
CA LEU A 142 -12.37 -19.56 -2.63
C LEU A 142 -11.77 -20.12 -1.35
N ALA A 143 -12.60 -20.60 -0.41
CA ALA A 143 -12.12 -21.19 0.83
C ALA A 143 -11.22 -22.41 0.60
N SER A 144 -11.54 -23.24 -0.40
CA SER A 144 -10.78 -24.44 -0.76
C SER A 144 -9.44 -24.15 -1.47
N VAL A 145 -9.27 -22.95 -2.05
CA VAL A 145 -8.07 -22.62 -2.84
C VAL A 145 -6.99 -21.90 -2.03
N VAL A 146 -7.22 -21.65 -0.75
CA VAL A 146 -6.24 -20.95 0.14
C VAL A 146 -4.83 -21.52 0.03
N PRO A 147 -4.59 -22.85 0.07
CA PRO A 147 -3.24 -23.42 -0.02
C PRO A 147 -2.55 -23.16 -1.39
N HIS A 148 -3.35 -22.91 -2.41
CA HIS A 148 -2.86 -22.75 -3.79
C HIS A 148 -2.88 -21.28 -4.25
N ASN A 149 -3.34 -20.36 -3.40
CA ASN A 149 -3.35 -18.92 -3.68
C ASN A 149 -2.24 -18.24 -2.89
N PRO A 150 -1.21 -17.68 -3.55
CA PRO A 150 -0.04 -17.16 -2.86
C PRO A 150 -0.36 -16.02 -1.87
N THR A 151 -1.32 -15.16 -2.22
CA THR A 151 -1.74 -14.04 -1.36
C THR A 151 -2.44 -14.54 -0.10
N LEU A 152 -3.39 -15.47 -0.23
CA LEU A 152 -4.11 -16.03 0.91
C LEU A 152 -3.23 -16.96 1.75
N SER A 153 -2.37 -17.77 1.12
CA SER A 153 -1.40 -18.60 1.84
C SER A 153 -0.49 -17.74 2.71
N PHE A 154 0.11 -16.71 2.14
CA PHE A 154 0.94 -15.75 2.88
C PHE A 154 0.16 -15.07 4.02
N ALA A 155 -1.06 -14.61 3.76
CA ALA A 155 -1.87 -13.99 4.80
C ALA A 155 -2.19 -14.96 5.95
N LYS A 156 -2.47 -16.23 5.64
CA LYS A 156 -2.67 -17.31 6.62
C LYS A 156 -1.39 -17.57 7.45
N GLU A 157 -0.23 -17.63 6.82
CA GLU A 157 1.08 -17.77 7.48
C GLU A 157 1.40 -16.58 8.41
N CYS A 158 0.89 -15.40 8.07
CA CYS A 158 0.93 -14.24 8.96
C CYS A 158 -0.07 -14.32 10.13
N GLY A 159 -0.93 -15.33 10.19
CA GLY A 159 -1.92 -15.52 11.25
C GLY A 159 -3.28 -14.91 10.96
N MET A 160 -3.55 -14.45 9.74
CA MET A 160 -4.88 -13.91 9.39
C MET A 160 -5.93 -15.03 9.38
N ARG A 161 -7.04 -14.78 10.06
CA ARG A 161 -8.26 -15.61 9.95
C ARG A 161 -9.08 -15.13 8.76
N PHE A 162 -9.73 -16.03 8.03
CA PHE A 162 -10.58 -15.69 6.90
C PHE A 162 -12.06 -15.93 7.20
N HIS A 163 -12.86 -15.01 6.72
CA HIS A 163 -14.31 -15.12 6.62
C HIS A 163 -14.71 -14.97 5.16
N PHE A 164 -14.99 -16.11 4.51
CA PHE A 164 -15.39 -16.12 3.11
C PHE A 164 -16.87 -15.83 2.98
N VAL A 165 -17.23 -14.93 2.09
CA VAL A 165 -18.62 -14.54 1.84
C VAL A 165 -18.90 -14.48 0.33
N SER A 166 -20.17 -14.74 -0.06
CA SER A 166 -20.57 -14.62 -1.46
C SER A 166 -20.32 -13.21 -2.01
N ARG A 167 -20.22 -13.10 -3.33
CA ARG A 167 -20.04 -11.79 -3.98
C ARG A 167 -21.18 -10.81 -3.70
N GLU A 168 -22.40 -11.32 -3.52
CA GLU A 168 -23.58 -10.53 -3.18
C GLU A 168 -23.46 -10.00 -1.75
N ARG A 169 -23.14 -10.87 -0.81
CA ARG A 169 -22.96 -10.50 0.59
C ARG A 169 -21.80 -9.53 0.79
N PHE A 170 -20.71 -9.68 0.05
CA PHE A 170 -19.58 -8.77 0.08
C PHE A 170 -19.96 -7.33 -0.31
N ARG A 171 -20.98 -7.12 -1.14
CA ARG A 171 -21.46 -5.77 -1.50
C ARG A 171 -22.04 -5.03 -0.30
N LEU A 172 -22.49 -5.74 0.72
CA LEU A 172 -23.08 -5.19 1.95
C LEU A 172 -22.04 -4.75 3.00
N LYS A 173 -20.75 -4.88 2.72
CA LYS A 173 -19.65 -4.62 3.65
C LYS A 173 -19.62 -3.23 4.32
N HIS A 174 -20.36 -2.26 3.78
CA HIS A 174 -20.46 -0.91 4.31
C HIS A 174 -21.73 -0.68 5.15
N THR A 175 -22.66 -1.64 5.17
CA THR A 175 -23.92 -1.53 5.94
C THR A 175 -23.67 -1.80 7.42
N GLU A 176 -24.39 -1.08 8.29
CA GLU A 176 -24.27 -1.29 9.73
C GLU A 176 -24.71 -2.71 10.12
N ALA A 177 -25.76 -3.25 9.51
CA ALA A 177 -26.23 -4.62 9.77
C ALA A 177 -25.13 -5.67 9.53
N PHE A 178 -24.33 -5.52 8.45
CA PHE A 178 -23.23 -6.44 8.19
C PHE A 178 -22.07 -6.26 9.17
N LYS A 179 -21.81 -5.02 9.60
CA LYS A 179 -20.79 -4.75 10.64
C LYS A 179 -21.21 -5.32 12.00
N GLU A 180 -22.47 -5.20 12.38
CA GLU A 180 -23.02 -5.81 13.60
C GLU A 180 -22.94 -7.33 13.57
N GLU A 181 -23.25 -7.95 12.44
CA GLU A 181 -23.07 -9.38 12.26
C GLU A 181 -21.61 -9.82 12.48
N LEU A 182 -20.65 -9.10 11.89
CA LEU A 182 -19.23 -9.38 12.11
C LEU A 182 -18.83 -9.17 13.58
N ALA A 183 -19.41 -8.17 14.26
CA ALA A 183 -19.19 -7.95 15.69
C ALA A 183 -19.74 -9.09 16.55
N ASN A 184 -20.88 -9.65 16.18
CA ASN A 184 -21.47 -10.82 16.85
C ASN A 184 -20.62 -12.08 16.63
N LEU A 185 -20.01 -12.25 15.45
CA LEU A 185 -19.18 -13.42 15.12
C LEU A 185 -17.79 -13.35 15.75
N PHE A 186 -17.17 -12.17 15.78
CA PHE A 186 -15.76 -12.00 16.12
C PHE A 186 -15.51 -11.20 17.41
N GLY A 187 -16.54 -10.57 17.96
CA GLY A 187 -16.40 -9.62 19.07
C GLY A 187 -15.96 -8.22 18.60
N PRO A 188 -15.58 -7.33 19.52
CA PRO A 188 -15.16 -5.97 19.18
C PRO A 188 -13.92 -5.96 18.28
N TYR A 189 -13.96 -5.21 17.20
CA TYR A 189 -12.87 -5.12 16.22
C TYR A 189 -12.64 -3.68 15.71
N TYR A 190 -11.44 -3.41 15.25
CA TYR A 190 -11.14 -2.20 14.50
C TYR A 190 -11.44 -2.42 13.00
N TYR A 191 -12.26 -1.55 12.43
CA TYR A 191 -12.70 -1.65 11.03
C TYR A 191 -11.74 -0.92 10.09
N VAL A 192 -11.19 -1.64 9.13
CA VAL A 192 -10.42 -1.07 8.01
C VAL A 192 -11.14 -1.41 6.71
N PRO A 193 -11.60 -0.41 5.94
CA PRO A 193 -12.38 -0.66 4.73
C PRO A 193 -11.55 -1.35 3.62
N GLU A 194 -12.24 -1.83 2.59
CA GLU A 194 -11.59 -2.42 1.40
C GLU A 194 -10.56 -1.45 0.79
N GLY A 195 -9.36 -1.99 0.48
CA GLY A 195 -8.25 -1.17 0.00
C GLY A 195 -7.66 -0.19 1.02
N GLY A 196 -8.18 -0.18 2.25
CA GLY A 196 -7.70 0.62 3.37
C GLY A 196 -8.07 2.10 3.30
N THR A 197 -9.08 2.52 2.50
CA THR A 197 -9.35 3.94 2.27
C THR A 197 -10.28 4.51 3.34
N ASN A 198 -9.73 5.38 4.19
CA ASN A 198 -10.42 6.20 5.20
C ASN A 198 -9.58 7.45 5.50
N ALA A 199 -10.02 8.34 6.37
CA ALA A 199 -9.31 9.58 6.71
C ALA A 199 -7.87 9.34 7.20
N LEU A 200 -7.62 8.31 8.00
CA LEU A 200 -6.29 7.97 8.49
C LEU A 200 -5.36 7.46 7.36
N ALA A 201 -5.92 6.75 6.40
CA ALA A 201 -5.19 6.30 5.23
C ALA A 201 -4.83 7.49 4.31
N ILE A 202 -5.74 8.46 4.15
CA ILE A 202 -5.46 9.69 3.40
C ILE A 202 -4.30 10.43 4.06
N LYS A 203 -4.39 10.70 5.38
CA LYS A 203 -3.31 11.31 6.15
C LYS A 203 -1.96 10.59 5.94
N GLY A 204 -1.95 9.26 5.89
CA GLY A 204 -0.73 8.50 5.63
C GLY A 204 -0.22 8.64 4.20
N THR A 205 -1.11 8.77 3.21
CA THR A 205 -0.72 8.94 1.80
C THR A 205 -0.36 10.37 1.43
N GLU A 206 -0.75 11.38 2.21
CA GLU A 206 -0.25 12.76 2.12
C GLU A 206 1.27 12.85 2.37
N GLU A 207 1.83 11.93 3.15
CA GLU A 207 3.27 11.87 3.43
C GLU A 207 4.10 11.26 2.28
N ILE A 208 3.50 10.86 1.17
CA ILE A 208 4.22 10.33 0.00
C ILE A 208 5.04 11.43 -0.66
N LEU A 209 4.45 12.61 -0.85
CA LEU A 209 5.17 13.78 -1.32
C LEU A 209 5.95 14.41 -0.17
N THR A 210 7.16 14.83 -0.47
CA THR A 210 8.12 15.41 0.49
C THR A 210 8.66 16.72 -0.07
N PRO A 211 9.35 17.55 0.71
CA PRO A 211 9.96 18.78 0.21
C PRO A 211 10.94 18.58 -0.96
N GLU A 212 11.46 17.36 -1.14
CA GLU A 212 12.34 17.05 -2.28
C GLU A 212 11.57 16.87 -3.60
N ASP A 213 10.23 16.81 -3.56
CA ASP A 213 9.39 16.58 -4.74
C ASP A 213 8.82 17.88 -5.34
N THR A 214 9.40 19.03 -5.02
CA THR A 214 8.90 20.35 -5.45
C THR A 214 9.09 20.66 -6.93
N ASP A 215 10.08 20.03 -7.57
CA ASP A 215 10.50 20.33 -8.95
C ASP A 215 9.68 19.60 -10.03
N TYR A 216 8.73 18.77 -9.65
CA TYR A 216 7.92 18.02 -10.62
C TYR A 216 6.66 18.80 -11.02
N ASP A 217 6.36 18.80 -12.33
CA ASP A 217 5.15 19.44 -12.89
C ASP A 217 3.93 18.53 -12.78
N PHE A 218 4.16 17.22 -12.91
CA PHE A 218 3.10 16.21 -12.87
C PHE A 218 3.42 15.11 -11.87
N ILE A 219 2.42 14.78 -11.04
CA ILE A 219 2.47 13.64 -10.13
C ILE A 219 1.50 12.58 -10.66
N THR A 220 1.96 11.35 -10.88
CA THR A 220 1.11 10.30 -11.44
C THR A 220 0.98 9.11 -10.51
N THR A 221 -0.21 8.54 -10.41
CA THR A 221 -0.47 7.35 -9.57
C THR A 221 -1.54 6.46 -10.17
N ALA A 222 -1.41 5.16 -9.93
CA ALA A 222 -2.47 4.20 -10.22
C ALA A 222 -3.61 4.31 -9.21
N VAL A 223 -4.86 4.18 -9.67
CA VAL A 223 -6.05 4.37 -8.84
C VAL A 223 -6.84 3.06 -8.72
N GLY A 224 -7.02 2.60 -7.49
CA GLY A 224 -7.94 1.53 -7.13
C GLY A 224 -9.18 2.10 -6.41
N THR A 225 -9.07 2.31 -5.10
CA THR A 225 -10.14 2.86 -4.24
C THR A 225 -10.08 4.38 -4.03
N GLY A 226 -9.20 5.09 -4.72
CA GLY A 226 -9.07 6.55 -4.65
C GLY A 226 -8.22 7.11 -3.50
N GLY A 227 -7.97 6.35 -2.43
CA GLY A 227 -7.31 6.89 -1.24
C GLY A 227 -5.87 7.38 -1.44
N THR A 228 -5.09 6.76 -2.32
CA THR A 228 -3.71 7.22 -2.57
C THR A 228 -3.69 8.52 -3.34
N ILE A 229 -4.49 8.61 -4.42
CA ILE A 229 -4.56 9.84 -5.20
C ILE A 229 -5.13 11.00 -4.38
N ALA A 230 -6.11 10.75 -3.50
CA ALA A 230 -6.64 11.79 -2.63
C ALA A 230 -5.55 12.39 -1.72
N GLY A 231 -4.70 11.57 -1.10
CA GLY A 231 -3.58 12.08 -0.31
C GLY A 231 -2.56 12.85 -1.16
N LEU A 232 -2.26 12.38 -2.37
CA LEU A 232 -1.37 13.09 -3.29
C LEU A 232 -1.95 14.46 -3.72
N ILE A 233 -3.27 14.54 -4.00
CA ILE A 233 -3.95 15.79 -4.33
C ILE A 233 -3.86 16.77 -3.16
N ASN A 234 -4.10 16.31 -1.92
CA ASN A 234 -4.06 17.15 -0.73
C ASN A 234 -2.65 17.69 -0.42
N SER A 235 -1.60 16.98 -0.81
CA SER A 235 -0.20 17.33 -0.52
C SER A 235 0.56 17.91 -1.72
N ALA A 236 -0.01 17.86 -2.92
CA ALA A 236 0.60 18.45 -4.11
C ALA A 236 0.65 19.99 -4.02
N LEU A 237 1.70 20.58 -4.57
CA LEU A 237 1.83 22.03 -4.65
C LEU A 237 0.94 22.62 -5.74
N PRO A 238 0.60 23.92 -5.67
CA PRO A 238 -0.35 24.54 -6.62
C PRO A 238 0.04 24.46 -8.09
N HIS A 239 1.34 24.36 -8.41
CA HIS A 239 1.83 24.20 -9.79
C HIS A 239 1.83 22.73 -10.26
N GLN A 240 1.71 21.78 -9.35
CA GLN A 240 1.76 20.35 -9.67
C GLN A 240 0.36 19.84 -10.06
N LYS A 241 0.26 19.16 -11.19
CA LYS A 241 -0.97 18.49 -11.60
C LYS A 241 -0.92 16.99 -11.27
N VAL A 242 -1.93 16.49 -10.54
CA VAL A 242 -2.03 15.08 -10.15
C VAL A 242 -2.85 14.31 -11.18
N LEU A 243 -2.25 13.28 -11.82
CA LEU A 243 -2.90 12.41 -12.79
C LEU A 243 -3.12 11.02 -12.20
N GLY A 244 -4.37 10.58 -12.15
CA GLY A 244 -4.74 9.24 -11.70
C GLY A 244 -5.04 8.31 -12.86
N PHE A 245 -4.54 7.08 -12.80
CA PHE A 245 -4.79 6.05 -13.81
C PHE A 245 -5.64 4.93 -13.18
N PRO A 246 -6.98 4.93 -13.40
CA PRO A 246 -7.88 3.93 -12.85
C PRO A 246 -7.56 2.53 -13.38
N ALA A 247 -7.41 1.56 -12.46
CA ALA A 247 -7.31 0.15 -12.82
C ALA A 247 -8.66 -0.51 -13.05
N LEU A 248 -9.74 0.18 -12.63
CA LEU A 248 -11.14 -0.25 -12.75
C LEU A 248 -11.86 0.57 -13.81
N CYS A 249 -12.86 -0.03 -14.45
CA CYS A 249 -13.80 0.71 -15.31
C CYS A 249 -14.90 1.35 -14.44
N GLY A 250 -15.32 2.56 -14.80
CA GLY A 250 -16.45 3.25 -14.16
C GLY A 250 -16.13 4.70 -13.76
N LYS A 251 -17.16 5.55 -13.73
CA LYS A 251 -17.05 6.98 -13.42
C LYS A 251 -17.23 7.32 -11.93
N PHE A 252 -17.45 6.32 -11.09
CA PHE A 252 -17.71 6.53 -9.65
C PHE A 252 -16.48 7.00 -8.86
N LEU A 253 -15.29 6.83 -9.43
CA LEU A 253 -14.03 7.13 -8.72
C LEU A 253 -13.85 8.63 -8.48
N GLU A 254 -14.27 9.51 -9.39
CA GLU A 254 -14.19 10.95 -9.18
C GLU A 254 -14.99 11.37 -7.95
N GLU A 255 -16.23 10.86 -7.81
CA GLU A 255 -17.07 11.17 -6.66
C GLU A 255 -16.51 10.60 -5.36
N GLU A 256 -15.92 9.41 -5.41
CA GLU A 256 -15.25 8.83 -4.23
C GLU A 256 -14.01 9.64 -3.82
N ILE A 257 -13.20 10.13 -4.77
CA ILE A 257 -12.02 10.94 -4.51
C ILE A 257 -12.42 12.30 -3.94
N LYS A 258 -13.45 12.95 -4.50
CA LYS A 258 -13.96 14.26 -4.03
C LYS A 258 -14.36 14.27 -2.55
N LYS A 259 -14.76 13.11 -1.98
CA LYS A 259 -15.08 13.00 -0.56
C LYS A 259 -13.88 13.25 0.37
N TRP A 260 -12.67 13.12 -0.17
CA TRP A 260 -11.43 13.08 0.61
C TRP A 260 -10.48 14.24 0.33
N ILE A 261 -10.72 15.03 -0.72
CA ILE A 261 -9.85 16.13 -1.11
C ILE A 261 -10.33 17.47 -0.56
N HIS A 262 -9.40 18.40 -0.37
CA HIS A 262 -9.65 19.71 0.23
C HIS A 262 -9.81 20.82 -0.84
N GLY A 263 -10.64 20.55 -1.87
CA GLY A 263 -11.06 21.58 -2.83
C GLY A 263 -10.04 21.93 -3.92
N SER A 264 -9.08 21.05 -4.23
CA SER A 264 -8.16 21.24 -5.37
C SER A 264 -8.83 20.85 -6.68
N ASP A 265 -8.58 21.60 -7.76
CA ASP A 265 -8.96 21.33 -9.14
C ASP A 265 -7.76 20.88 -10.02
N HIS A 266 -6.56 20.86 -9.45
CA HIS A 266 -5.34 20.48 -10.16
C HIS A 266 -5.14 18.96 -10.24
N TRP A 267 -6.19 18.21 -10.59
CA TRP A 267 -6.12 16.77 -10.79
C TRP A 267 -7.03 16.27 -11.90
N GLN A 268 -6.73 15.09 -12.42
CA GLN A 268 -7.50 14.46 -13.49
C GLN A 268 -7.38 12.94 -13.44
N LEU A 269 -8.47 12.20 -13.76
CA LEU A 269 -8.40 10.76 -14.03
C LEU A 269 -8.26 10.51 -15.53
N ILE A 270 -7.33 9.61 -15.88
CA ILE A 270 -7.04 9.18 -17.25
C ILE A 270 -7.57 7.74 -17.41
N HIS A 271 -8.71 7.60 -18.04
CA HIS A 271 -9.45 6.32 -18.10
C HIS A 271 -9.00 5.37 -19.22
N ASP A 272 -8.29 5.86 -20.23
CA ASP A 272 -8.05 5.17 -21.50
C ASP A 272 -7.09 3.97 -21.40
N TYR A 273 -6.34 3.85 -20.29
CA TYR A 273 -5.27 2.88 -20.16
C TYR A 273 -5.57 1.75 -19.15
N ASN A 274 -6.84 1.51 -18.83
CA ASN A 274 -7.25 0.42 -17.93
C ASN A 274 -7.23 -0.98 -18.57
N LEU A 275 -7.03 -1.05 -19.90
CA LEU A 275 -6.96 -2.29 -20.68
C LEU A 275 -8.20 -3.21 -20.54
N GLY A 276 -9.37 -2.62 -20.33
CA GLY A 276 -10.63 -3.36 -20.13
C GLY A 276 -10.93 -3.72 -18.67
N GLY A 277 -10.18 -3.15 -17.70
CA GLY A 277 -10.49 -3.22 -16.27
C GLY A 277 -9.51 -4.02 -15.42
N TYR A 278 -9.94 -4.36 -14.21
CA TYR A 278 -9.12 -4.97 -13.19
C TYR A 278 -8.45 -6.28 -13.66
N ALA A 279 -7.13 -6.35 -13.50
CA ALA A 279 -6.29 -7.49 -13.85
C ALA A 279 -6.41 -7.96 -15.33
N LYS A 280 -7.02 -7.16 -16.21
CA LYS A 280 -7.00 -7.41 -17.65
C LYS A 280 -5.66 -6.95 -18.22
N VAL A 281 -5.07 -7.81 -19.06
CA VAL A 281 -3.81 -7.57 -19.74
C VAL A 281 -3.89 -8.10 -21.16
N ASN A 282 -3.12 -7.50 -22.07
CA ASN A 282 -2.94 -7.96 -23.44
C ASN A 282 -1.45 -8.16 -23.75
N GLU A 283 -1.15 -8.78 -24.86
CA GLU A 283 0.23 -9.10 -25.23
C GLU A 283 1.13 -7.87 -25.44
N PRO A 284 0.69 -6.80 -26.13
CA PRO A 284 1.50 -5.57 -26.24
C PRO A 284 1.86 -4.97 -24.89
N PHE A 285 0.96 -5.02 -23.92
CA PHE A 285 1.22 -4.52 -22.59
C PHE A 285 2.22 -5.40 -21.80
N ILE A 286 2.13 -6.73 -21.92
CA ILE A 286 3.13 -7.63 -21.30
C ILE A 286 4.51 -7.41 -21.91
N ARG A 287 4.61 -7.24 -23.24
CA ARG A 287 5.88 -6.87 -23.89
C ARG A 287 6.41 -5.56 -23.37
N PHE A 288 5.58 -4.52 -23.29
CA PHE A 288 5.97 -3.24 -22.72
C PHE A 288 6.55 -3.39 -21.31
N LEU A 289 5.92 -4.15 -20.42
CA LEU A 289 6.39 -4.35 -19.05
C LEU A 289 7.77 -5.03 -19.00
N ASN A 290 7.98 -6.06 -19.83
CA ASN A 290 9.25 -6.75 -19.94
C ASN A 290 10.35 -5.84 -20.52
N ASP A 291 10.03 -5.06 -21.55
CA ASP A 291 10.96 -4.10 -22.17
C ASP A 291 11.33 -2.98 -21.21
N PHE A 292 10.35 -2.46 -20.48
CA PHE A 292 10.57 -1.44 -19.46
C PHE A 292 11.50 -1.96 -18.35
N PHE A 293 11.25 -3.17 -17.84
CA PHE A 293 12.13 -3.78 -16.84
C PHE A 293 13.55 -4.00 -17.37
N ARG A 294 13.71 -4.50 -18.58
CA ARG A 294 15.05 -4.69 -19.19
C ARG A 294 15.86 -3.41 -19.29
N GLN A 295 15.21 -2.29 -19.60
CA GLN A 295 15.86 -0.99 -19.75
C GLN A 295 16.12 -0.29 -18.41
N THR A 296 15.25 -0.48 -17.41
CA THR A 296 15.24 0.35 -16.20
C THR A 296 15.60 -0.40 -14.92
N ARG A 297 15.47 -1.73 -14.92
CA ARG A 297 15.52 -2.58 -13.73
C ARG A 297 14.48 -2.22 -12.66
N ILE A 298 13.39 -1.57 -13.06
CA ILE A 298 12.25 -1.26 -12.21
C ILE A 298 11.12 -2.24 -12.52
N PRO A 299 10.83 -3.20 -11.65
CA PRO A 299 9.70 -4.11 -11.84
C PRO A 299 8.38 -3.36 -11.65
N LEU A 300 7.38 -3.64 -12.50
CA LEU A 300 6.07 -3.02 -12.43
C LEU A 300 5.00 -4.11 -12.24
N ASP A 301 4.05 -3.89 -11.33
CA ASP A 301 2.89 -4.78 -11.23
C ASP A 301 1.95 -4.62 -12.43
N PRO A 302 1.35 -5.70 -12.96
CA PRO A 302 0.54 -5.62 -14.18
C PRO A 302 -0.87 -5.09 -13.96
N VAL A 303 -1.29 -4.87 -12.71
CA VAL A 303 -2.67 -4.47 -12.39
C VAL A 303 -2.81 -2.96 -12.25
N TYR A 304 -1.83 -2.32 -11.60
CA TYR A 304 -1.86 -0.92 -11.18
C TYR A 304 -0.72 -0.11 -11.80
N THR A 305 0.48 -0.20 -11.24
CA THR A 305 1.62 0.66 -11.59
C THR A 305 2.05 0.48 -13.04
N GLY A 306 2.01 -0.75 -13.53
CA GLY A 306 2.33 -1.04 -14.93
C GLY A 306 1.40 -0.34 -15.90
N LYS A 307 0.08 -0.35 -15.64
CA LYS A 307 -0.89 0.37 -16.48
C LYS A 307 -0.70 1.88 -16.43
N MET A 308 -0.37 2.42 -15.26
CA MET A 308 -0.05 3.84 -15.11
C MET A 308 1.18 4.21 -15.94
N ILE A 309 2.30 3.50 -15.80
CA ILE A 309 3.54 3.79 -16.55
C ILE A 309 3.31 3.62 -18.05
N TYR A 310 2.59 2.59 -18.47
CA TYR A 310 2.18 2.42 -19.88
C TYR A 310 1.38 3.63 -20.38
N GLY A 311 0.41 4.08 -19.58
CA GLY A 311 -0.41 5.25 -19.93
C GLY A 311 0.42 6.54 -19.98
N VAL A 312 1.31 6.75 -19.02
CA VAL A 312 2.22 7.92 -19.01
C VAL A 312 3.10 7.92 -20.26
N THR A 313 3.71 6.78 -20.58
CA THR A 313 4.54 6.63 -21.79
C THR A 313 3.74 6.95 -23.06
N CYS A 314 2.54 6.37 -23.20
CA CYS A 314 1.67 6.68 -24.34
C CYS A 314 1.25 8.15 -24.42
N LEU A 315 1.03 8.81 -23.29
CA LEU A 315 0.69 10.23 -23.23
C LEU A 315 1.88 11.11 -23.62
N ILE A 316 3.09 10.74 -23.23
CA ILE A 316 4.32 11.42 -23.66
C ILE A 316 4.46 11.36 -25.17
N GLU A 317 4.32 10.16 -25.77
CA GLU A 317 4.40 9.96 -27.24
C GLU A 317 3.32 10.76 -28.01
N LYS A 318 2.17 11.00 -27.39
CA LYS A 318 1.08 11.79 -27.96
C LYS A 318 1.22 13.30 -27.75
N GLY A 319 2.27 13.78 -27.10
CA GLY A 319 2.47 15.21 -26.83
C GLY A 319 1.47 15.79 -25.82
N PHE A 320 0.98 14.99 -24.89
CA PHE A 320 0.02 15.45 -23.85
C PHE A 320 0.66 16.42 -22.85
N PHE A 321 1.92 16.22 -22.54
CA PHE A 321 2.66 17.03 -21.58
C PHE A 321 3.36 18.21 -22.27
N PRO A 322 3.40 19.40 -21.65
CA PRO A 322 4.23 20.50 -22.11
C PRO A 322 5.70 20.07 -22.29
N GLU A 323 6.42 20.73 -23.19
CA GLU A 323 7.84 20.48 -23.39
C GLU A 323 8.64 20.70 -22.09
N ASN A 324 9.67 19.84 -21.91
CA ASN A 324 10.56 19.84 -20.75
C ASN A 324 9.89 19.50 -19.41
N SER A 325 8.64 19.00 -19.40
CA SER A 325 7.95 18.59 -18.18
C SER A 325 8.72 17.51 -17.43
N LYS A 326 8.76 17.64 -16.10
CA LYS A 326 9.24 16.63 -15.17
C LYS A 326 8.06 15.87 -14.55
N ILE A 327 8.01 14.58 -14.77
CA ILE A 327 6.91 13.70 -14.31
C ILE A 327 7.41 12.82 -13.18
N LEU A 328 6.74 12.84 -12.03
CA LEU A 328 6.97 11.93 -10.92
C LEU A 328 5.87 10.85 -10.89
N ALA A 329 6.23 9.63 -11.15
CA ALA A 329 5.33 8.48 -11.05
C ALA A 329 5.51 7.76 -9.70
N ILE A 330 4.41 7.59 -8.96
CA ILE A 330 4.44 6.92 -7.67
C ILE A 330 4.28 5.40 -7.87
N HIS A 331 5.34 4.65 -7.59
CA HIS A 331 5.31 3.20 -7.64
C HIS A 331 4.65 2.64 -6.38
N THR A 332 3.35 2.39 -6.45
CA THR A 332 2.52 2.04 -5.28
C THR A 332 2.68 0.59 -4.78
N GLY A 333 3.68 -0.16 -5.24
CA GLY A 333 3.91 -1.56 -4.86
C GLY A 333 3.03 -2.54 -5.64
N GLY A 334 2.69 -3.66 -5.01
CA GLY A 334 1.80 -4.66 -5.62
C GLY A 334 2.54 -5.79 -6.36
N LEU A 335 3.85 -5.85 -6.26
CA LEU A 335 4.70 -6.79 -7.00
C LEU A 335 4.39 -8.27 -6.70
N GLN A 336 3.87 -8.59 -5.52
CA GLN A 336 3.45 -9.96 -5.20
C GLN A 336 2.34 -10.50 -6.12
N GLY A 337 1.62 -9.62 -6.82
CA GLY A 337 0.63 -10.00 -7.82
C GLY A 337 1.21 -10.60 -9.11
N ILE A 338 2.51 -10.44 -9.35
CA ILE A 338 3.20 -10.90 -10.57
C ILE A 338 3.15 -12.43 -10.67
N TYR A 339 3.43 -13.13 -9.58
CA TYR A 339 3.36 -14.59 -9.55
C TYR A 339 1.98 -15.12 -9.99
N GLY A 340 0.90 -14.58 -9.42
CA GLY A 340 -0.46 -14.98 -9.80
C GLY A 340 -0.81 -14.63 -11.24
N MET A 341 -0.33 -13.50 -11.76
CA MET A 341 -0.49 -13.13 -13.17
C MET A 341 0.25 -14.10 -14.08
N ASN A 342 1.50 -14.44 -13.78
CA ASN A 342 2.29 -15.38 -14.57
C ASN A 342 1.68 -16.77 -14.60
N GLN A 343 1.13 -17.27 -13.49
CA GLN A 343 0.37 -18.52 -13.49
C GLN A 343 -0.83 -18.47 -14.46
N GLN A 344 -1.58 -17.37 -14.47
CA GLN A 344 -2.71 -17.21 -15.38
C GLN A 344 -2.28 -17.14 -16.85
N LEU A 345 -1.20 -16.42 -17.14
CA LEU A 345 -0.65 -16.29 -18.49
C LEU A 345 -0.12 -17.63 -19.00
N SER A 346 0.64 -18.36 -18.18
CA SER A 346 1.18 -19.69 -18.51
C SER A 346 0.07 -20.71 -18.80
N ARG A 347 -1.00 -20.73 -17.97
CA ARG A 347 -2.17 -21.60 -18.23
C ARG A 347 -2.84 -21.30 -19.57
N LYS A 348 -2.78 -20.04 -20.03
CA LYS A 348 -3.31 -19.60 -21.32
C LYS A 348 -2.30 -19.67 -22.46
N LYS A 349 -1.11 -20.23 -22.21
CA LYS A 349 0.02 -20.29 -23.17
C LYS A 349 0.38 -18.92 -23.74
N LYS A 350 0.34 -17.88 -22.92
CA LYS A 350 0.70 -16.50 -23.27
C LYS A 350 2.07 -16.13 -22.69
N GLN A 351 2.69 -15.10 -23.28
CA GLN A 351 3.92 -14.52 -22.75
C GLN A 351 3.73 -14.10 -21.29
N THR A 352 4.70 -14.43 -20.44
CA THR A 352 4.77 -14.07 -19.03
C THR A 352 5.64 -12.83 -18.79
N LEU A 353 5.58 -12.30 -17.60
CA LEU A 353 6.53 -11.31 -17.09
C LEU A 353 7.83 -12.03 -16.75
N ASP A 354 8.95 -11.58 -17.31
CA ASP A 354 10.25 -12.27 -17.26
C ASP A 354 11.12 -11.90 -16.04
N TYR A 355 10.62 -11.02 -15.17
CA TYR A 355 11.33 -10.52 -14.00
C TYR A 355 10.77 -11.02 -12.63
N GLU A 356 9.96 -12.07 -12.64
CA GLU A 356 9.38 -12.63 -11.40
C GLU A 356 10.44 -13.07 -10.38
N GLN A 357 11.55 -13.65 -10.86
CA GLN A 357 12.62 -14.16 -9.99
C GLN A 357 13.45 -13.03 -9.35
N GLU A 358 13.42 -11.82 -9.91
CA GLU A 358 14.20 -10.70 -9.40
C GLU A 358 13.46 -9.88 -8.31
N ILE A 359 12.22 -10.26 -7.98
CA ILE A 359 11.39 -9.59 -6.97
C ILE A 359 11.10 -10.45 -5.73
N SER A 360 11.58 -11.68 -5.70
CA SER A 360 11.42 -12.66 -4.61
C SER A 360 12.41 -12.46 -3.46
#